data_e3a3d2a87f8a44e8c26c9d008c9c8808
#
_entry.id   e3a3d2a87f8a44e8c26c9d008c9c8808
#
_cell.length_a   1.000
_cell.length_b   1.000
_cell.length_c   1.000
_cell.angle_alpha   90.00
_cell.angle_beta   90.00
_cell.angle_gamma   90.00
#
_symmetry.space_group_name_H-M   'P 1'
#
loop_
_entity.id
_entity.type
_entity.pdbx_description
1 polymer ?
#
loop_
_entity_poly.entity_id
_entity_poly.type
_entity_poly.pdbx_seq_one_letter_code
_entity_poly.pdbx_strand_id
1 'polypeptide(L)'
;MGVLVSFCAVGAASRVSFLEVSEAAGVDFHYTHGGTGQKFFIETMGPGAAFLDYDNDGLLDIYAVNSHSLERGVTPTETNKLYRNGGSGGFSEIAEMAGADDGGYGVGVTAADYDNDGHMDLFVSNYGPNALYRNAGDGTFVAVTTDAGVGDARWGTGCAWLDIDNDGTLDLYVANYVDYSMDAPGQDLTPYMLADGKNSAQDLKAYPSPENFSGAADVLYHGADGTFTDVTADAGVLNVDGKGMGVVCADYDVDGDVDIFVANDQRPNFLYQNDGAGKFVDVALIAGVGYSGDGQMEASMGADFGDYDNDGLLDLVVPNFQHEPTSLYRNDGDGMFSYASMHSGIGGASLPFVGWSTAFFDFDNDGLLDVFIANGHTLDNIELFDATSSYAQRNQLFSNLGDGRFAEVTQLLGPGLAITSVSRGAIFGDYDNDGDVDIFVVNSTKRANLLRNEGGNGEGNWLMVKTLGVTSNRDGVGARITVRTGGIEQVREIRTGSGLYGQNDLRATFGLGVQSRIDVLEVRWPSGIVDRIEEIQSNRIVTVQEGVGLLDLLLPKGVSQ
;
A
#
# COMPACT_ATOMS: atom_id res chain seq x y z
N MET A 1 -4.04 -2.59 49.98
CA MET A 1 -2.73 -3.02 49.52
C MET A 1 -2.65 -2.54 48.09
N GLY A 2 -2.14 -1.31 47.89
CA GLY A 2 -2.12 -0.68 46.57
C GLY A 2 -0.93 -1.23 45.77
N VAL A 3 -1.23 -1.71 44.56
CA VAL A 3 -0.19 -2.04 43.60
C VAL A 3 0.23 -0.74 42.92
N LEU A 4 1.43 -0.27 43.25
CA LEU A 4 2.11 0.76 42.46
C LEU A 4 2.52 0.09 41.12
N VAL A 5 1.85 0.46 40.07
CA VAL A 5 2.34 0.23 38.70
C VAL A 5 3.43 1.26 38.48
N SER A 6 4.67 0.80 38.46
CA SER A 6 5.85 1.61 38.11
C SER A 6 5.75 1.88 36.60
N PHE A 7 5.39 3.10 36.23
CA PHE A 7 5.64 3.59 34.86
C PHE A 7 7.16 3.69 34.74
N CYS A 8 7.76 2.77 33.98
CA CYS A 8 9.11 2.98 33.49
C CYS A 8 9.13 4.28 32.68
N ALA A 9 10.14 5.06 32.90
CA ALA A 9 10.38 6.36 32.32
C ALA A 9 10.24 6.28 30.79
N VAL A 10 9.34 7.07 30.25
CA VAL A 10 9.35 7.47 28.86
C VAL A 10 10.71 8.12 28.64
N GLY A 11 11.54 7.51 27.81
CA GLY A 11 12.81 8.07 27.37
C GLY A 11 12.63 9.49 26.81
N ALA A 12 13.73 10.17 26.56
CA ALA A 12 13.72 11.50 25.94
C ALA A 12 12.70 11.51 24.81
N ALA A 13 11.87 12.57 24.71
CA ALA A 13 10.89 12.70 23.65
C ALA A 13 11.60 12.43 22.31
N SER A 14 11.05 11.52 21.50
CA SER A 14 11.54 11.25 20.15
C SER A 14 11.73 12.59 19.43
N ARG A 15 12.81 12.74 18.67
CA ARG A 15 13.04 13.92 17.84
C ARG A 15 12.27 13.85 16.55
N VAL A 16 11.75 12.68 16.21
CA VAL A 16 10.94 12.45 15.01
C VAL A 16 9.64 13.24 15.07
N SER A 17 9.30 13.91 14.00
CA SER A 17 8.07 14.69 13.88
C SER A 17 7.57 14.71 12.44
N PHE A 18 6.33 14.31 12.22
CA PHE A 18 5.69 14.43 10.90
C PHE A 18 5.08 15.83 10.72
N LEU A 19 5.46 16.49 9.63
CA LEU A 19 4.95 17.81 9.23
C LEU A 19 4.08 17.67 7.97
N GLU A 20 2.92 18.28 7.98
CA GLU A 20 2.09 18.40 6.78
C GLU A 20 2.67 19.52 5.90
N VAL A 21 3.15 19.15 4.71
CA VAL A 21 3.88 20.06 3.82
C VAL A 21 3.26 20.19 2.42
N SER A 22 2.08 19.61 2.15
CA SER A 22 1.48 19.55 0.81
C SER A 22 1.42 20.91 0.12
N GLU A 23 0.91 21.95 0.82
CA GLU A 23 0.79 23.30 0.24
C GLU A 23 2.17 23.91 -0.05
N ALA A 24 3.10 23.76 0.88
CA ALA A 24 4.46 24.29 0.73
C ALA A 24 5.24 23.56 -0.37
N ALA A 25 4.96 22.27 -0.53
CA ALA A 25 5.55 21.42 -1.56
C ALA A 25 4.86 21.56 -2.93
N GLY A 26 3.74 22.27 -3.05
CA GLY A 26 3.04 22.45 -4.32
C GLY A 26 2.13 21.27 -4.69
N VAL A 27 1.80 20.40 -3.74
CA VAL A 27 0.88 19.28 -3.94
C VAL A 27 -0.53 19.71 -3.55
N ASP A 28 -1.37 20.04 -4.53
CA ASP A 28 -2.76 20.49 -4.32
C ASP A 28 -3.75 19.48 -4.89
N PHE A 29 -3.60 18.22 -4.48
CA PHE A 29 -4.48 17.15 -4.92
C PHE A 29 -5.75 17.09 -4.07
N HIS A 30 -6.90 17.13 -4.76
CA HIS A 30 -8.22 16.92 -4.18
C HIS A 30 -8.92 15.77 -4.89
N TYR A 31 -9.23 14.74 -4.15
CA TYR A 31 -10.00 13.63 -4.69
C TYR A 31 -11.48 14.01 -4.86
N THR A 32 -12.02 13.67 -6.01
CA THR A 32 -13.42 13.87 -6.36
C THR A 32 -14.14 12.53 -6.45
N HIS A 33 -14.93 12.16 -5.44
CA HIS A 33 -15.75 10.94 -5.49
C HIS A 33 -17.03 11.09 -6.34
N GLY A 34 -17.27 12.28 -6.87
CA GLY A 34 -18.35 12.57 -7.82
C GLY A 34 -19.76 12.50 -7.28
N GLY A 35 -19.94 12.44 -5.96
CA GLY A 35 -21.23 12.25 -5.32
C GLY A 35 -22.26 13.33 -5.65
N THR A 36 -23.49 12.91 -5.97
CA THR A 36 -24.62 13.76 -6.33
C THR A 36 -25.67 13.86 -5.22
N GLY A 37 -25.37 13.30 -4.03
CA GLY A 37 -26.33 13.15 -2.92
C GLY A 37 -27.27 11.95 -3.08
N GLN A 38 -27.09 11.12 -4.12
CA GLN A 38 -27.85 9.89 -4.29
C GLN A 38 -27.34 8.74 -3.42
N LYS A 39 -26.15 8.87 -2.84
CA LYS A 39 -25.46 7.86 -2.03
C LYS A 39 -25.17 6.60 -2.84
N PHE A 40 -24.50 6.75 -3.98
CA PHE A 40 -23.98 5.61 -4.72
C PHE A 40 -22.89 4.91 -3.92
N PHE A 41 -22.90 3.58 -3.92
CA PHE A 41 -21.96 2.79 -3.13
C PHE A 41 -20.49 3.13 -3.44
N ILE A 42 -20.19 3.38 -4.70
CA ILE A 42 -18.85 3.74 -5.18
C ILE A 42 -18.28 5.01 -4.51
N GLU A 43 -19.14 5.94 -4.03
CA GLU A 43 -18.72 7.16 -3.35
C GLU A 43 -18.01 6.89 -2.01
N THR A 44 -18.19 5.70 -1.41
CA THR A 44 -17.63 5.33 -0.10
C THR A 44 -16.17 4.92 -0.19
N MET A 45 -15.76 4.49 -1.38
CA MET A 45 -14.40 4.06 -1.66
C MET A 45 -13.49 5.29 -1.79
N GLY A 46 -12.27 5.10 -2.02
CA GLY A 46 -11.32 6.18 -2.23
C GLY A 46 -10.27 5.74 -3.23
N PRO A 47 -9.37 6.62 -3.58
CA PRO A 47 -8.34 6.32 -4.54
C PRO A 47 -7.05 5.88 -3.86
N GLY A 48 -6.21 5.23 -4.66
CA GLY A 48 -4.82 5.00 -4.39
C GLY A 48 -3.92 6.12 -4.89
N ALA A 49 -2.63 5.92 -4.68
CA ALA A 49 -1.56 6.72 -5.23
C ALA A 49 -0.31 5.84 -5.40
N ALA A 50 0.69 6.33 -6.13
CA ALA A 50 1.98 5.66 -6.26
C ALA A 50 3.13 6.65 -6.12
N PHE A 51 4.20 6.24 -5.44
CA PHE A 51 5.52 6.84 -5.58
C PHE A 51 6.26 6.14 -6.73
N LEU A 52 6.86 6.92 -7.60
CA LEU A 52 7.65 6.40 -8.73
C LEU A 52 8.68 7.46 -9.17
N ASP A 53 9.77 7.02 -9.75
CA ASP A 53 10.77 7.88 -10.44
C ASP A 53 10.49 7.79 -11.95
N TYR A 54 9.51 8.60 -12.46
CA TYR A 54 8.99 8.43 -13.81
C TYR A 54 9.97 8.92 -14.88
N ASP A 55 10.87 9.86 -14.57
CA ASP A 55 11.82 10.44 -15.53
C ASP A 55 13.27 10.03 -15.25
N ASN A 56 13.49 9.07 -14.34
CA ASN A 56 14.79 8.51 -13.96
C ASN A 56 15.78 9.58 -13.44
N ASP A 57 15.29 10.63 -12.77
CA ASP A 57 16.15 11.66 -12.18
C ASP A 57 16.61 11.34 -10.75
N GLY A 58 16.13 10.21 -10.19
CA GLY A 58 16.48 9.69 -8.88
C GLY A 58 15.65 10.30 -7.74
N LEU A 59 14.58 11.03 -8.05
CA LEU A 59 13.64 11.60 -7.10
C LEU A 59 12.29 10.91 -7.25
N LEU A 60 11.59 10.71 -6.14
CA LEU A 60 10.25 10.15 -6.18
C LEU A 60 9.23 11.21 -6.59
N ASP A 61 8.45 10.89 -7.62
CA ASP A 61 7.28 11.60 -8.07
C ASP A 61 6.03 10.99 -7.44
N ILE A 62 4.89 11.69 -7.53
CA ILE A 62 3.63 11.21 -6.99
C ILE A 62 2.61 11.09 -8.13
N TYR A 63 2.09 9.89 -8.35
CA TYR A 63 0.89 9.69 -9.16
C TYR A 63 -0.32 9.51 -8.25
N ALA A 64 -1.31 10.39 -8.35
CA ALA A 64 -2.52 10.38 -7.52
C ALA A 64 -3.74 10.10 -8.39
N VAL A 65 -4.43 9.01 -8.07
CA VAL A 65 -5.62 8.56 -8.80
C VAL A 65 -6.81 9.43 -8.42
N ASN A 66 -7.60 9.85 -9.41
CA ASN A 66 -8.82 10.62 -9.21
C ASN A 66 -10.03 9.93 -9.84
N SER A 67 -11.21 10.35 -9.44
CA SER A 67 -12.46 9.96 -10.05
C SER A 67 -13.17 11.21 -10.58
N HIS A 68 -14.38 11.07 -11.05
CA HIS A 68 -15.13 12.17 -11.69
C HIS A 68 -16.58 12.21 -11.24
N SER A 69 -17.30 13.25 -11.66
CA SER A 69 -18.73 13.41 -11.37
C SER A 69 -19.56 12.22 -11.84
N LEU A 70 -20.43 11.71 -10.95
CA LEU A 70 -21.40 10.64 -11.24
C LEU A 70 -22.69 11.18 -11.86
N GLU A 71 -22.76 12.48 -12.16
CA GLU A 71 -23.93 13.10 -12.77
C GLU A 71 -24.05 12.67 -14.24
N ARG A 72 -25.21 12.11 -14.61
CA ARG A 72 -25.42 11.61 -15.97
C ARG A 72 -25.41 12.74 -17.00
N GLY A 73 -24.62 12.55 -18.06
CA GLY A 73 -24.51 13.50 -19.17
C GLY A 73 -23.56 14.67 -18.94
N VAL A 74 -22.84 14.67 -17.82
CA VAL A 74 -21.72 15.59 -17.56
C VAL A 74 -20.45 14.95 -18.10
N THR A 75 -19.69 15.69 -18.88
CA THR A 75 -18.34 15.25 -19.30
C THR A 75 -17.40 15.35 -18.09
N PRO A 76 -16.66 14.28 -17.76
CA PRO A 76 -15.65 14.37 -16.71
C PRO A 76 -14.63 15.48 -16.99
N THR A 77 -14.29 16.22 -15.94
CA THR A 77 -13.26 17.27 -15.97
C THR A 77 -12.11 16.98 -15.02
N GLU A 78 -12.36 16.11 -14.06
CA GLU A 78 -11.39 15.65 -13.10
C GLU A 78 -10.65 14.45 -13.70
N THR A 79 -9.33 14.46 -13.56
CA THR A 79 -8.40 13.44 -14.07
C THR A 79 -7.38 13.09 -13.01
N ASN A 80 -6.68 11.97 -13.20
CA ASN A 80 -5.53 11.62 -12.39
C ASN A 80 -4.45 12.71 -12.46
N LYS A 81 -3.58 12.76 -11.46
CA LYS A 81 -2.53 13.78 -11.34
C LYS A 81 -1.15 13.14 -11.23
N LEU A 82 -0.20 13.71 -11.94
CA LEU A 82 1.22 13.38 -11.83
C LEU A 82 1.96 14.63 -11.31
N TYR A 83 2.54 14.52 -10.15
CA TYR A 83 3.35 15.56 -9.53
C TYR A 83 4.82 15.22 -9.68
N ARG A 84 5.50 15.94 -10.54
CA ARG A 84 6.93 15.82 -10.73
C ARG A 84 7.69 16.50 -9.60
N ASN A 85 8.62 15.78 -8.99
CA ASN A 85 9.51 16.29 -7.95
C ASN A 85 10.65 17.15 -8.55
N GLY A 86 10.77 18.38 -8.12
CA GLY A 86 11.79 19.31 -8.61
C GLY A 86 13.12 19.27 -7.85
N GLY A 87 13.30 18.34 -6.90
CA GLY A 87 14.55 18.15 -6.15
C GLY A 87 14.86 19.18 -5.08
N SER A 88 13.95 20.09 -4.77
CA SER A 88 14.06 21.06 -3.67
C SER A 88 12.87 20.96 -2.70
N GLY A 89 12.25 19.78 -2.63
CA GLY A 89 11.03 19.54 -1.85
C GLY A 89 9.78 20.14 -2.48
N GLY A 90 9.83 20.58 -3.76
CA GLY A 90 8.71 21.17 -4.48
C GLY A 90 8.27 20.32 -5.67
N PHE A 91 6.97 20.16 -5.83
CA PHE A 91 6.32 19.39 -6.90
C PHE A 91 5.64 20.31 -7.92
N SER A 92 5.52 19.82 -9.16
CA SER A 92 4.78 20.47 -10.23
C SER A 92 3.81 19.47 -10.86
N GLU A 93 2.53 19.82 -10.97
CA GLU A 93 1.52 18.98 -11.62
C GLU A 93 1.73 19.02 -13.14
N ILE A 94 1.84 17.83 -13.77
CA ILE A 94 2.22 17.68 -15.18
C ILE A 94 1.43 16.60 -15.93
N ALA A 95 0.36 15.98 -15.34
CA ALA A 95 -0.31 14.81 -15.90
C ALA A 95 -0.80 15.02 -17.34
N GLU A 96 -1.47 16.16 -17.62
CA GLU A 96 -1.94 16.48 -18.98
C GLU A 96 -0.77 16.63 -19.97
N MET A 97 0.32 17.27 -19.55
CA MET A 97 1.51 17.45 -20.40
C MET A 97 2.23 16.12 -20.65
N ALA A 98 2.26 15.26 -19.64
CA ALA A 98 2.86 13.94 -19.72
C ALA A 98 1.95 12.91 -20.41
N GLY A 99 0.67 13.20 -20.65
CA GLY A 99 -0.29 12.25 -21.23
C GLY A 99 -0.67 11.10 -20.29
N ALA A 100 -0.63 11.33 -18.98
CA ALA A 100 -0.99 10.37 -17.92
C ALA A 100 -2.24 10.81 -17.14
N ASP A 101 -3.06 11.69 -17.71
CA ASP A 101 -4.24 12.31 -17.13
C ASP A 101 -5.51 11.46 -17.34
N ASP A 102 -5.49 10.18 -16.93
CA ASP A 102 -6.65 9.29 -17.06
C ASP A 102 -7.93 9.94 -16.53
N GLY A 103 -8.98 9.88 -17.34
CA GLY A 103 -10.30 10.42 -17.03
C GLY A 103 -11.32 9.34 -16.66
N GLY A 104 -10.89 8.11 -16.38
CA GLY A 104 -11.72 7.03 -15.83
C GLY A 104 -12.21 7.33 -14.42
N TYR A 105 -13.08 6.48 -13.90
CA TYR A 105 -13.39 6.52 -12.46
C TYR A 105 -12.32 5.71 -11.73
N GLY A 106 -11.21 6.37 -11.46
CA GLY A 106 -10.01 5.72 -10.93
C GLY A 106 -10.15 5.22 -9.50
N VAL A 107 -9.51 4.09 -9.21
CA VAL A 107 -9.52 3.45 -7.89
C VAL A 107 -8.10 3.16 -7.43
N GLY A 108 -7.34 2.34 -8.15
CA GLY A 108 -6.01 1.93 -7.76
C GLY A 108 -4.95 2.24 -8.82
N VAL A 109 -3.68 2.12 -8.42
CA VAL A 109 -2.53 2.29 -9.31
C VAL A 109 -1.37 1.41 -8.86
N THR A 110 -0.64 0.88 -9.83
CA THR A 110 0.67 0.26 -9.64
C THR A 110 1.61 0.68 -10.76
N ALA A 111 2.90 0.79 -10.46
CA ALA A 111 3.93 1.22 -11.41
C ALA A 111 5.09 0.23 -11.44
N ALA A 112 5.56 -0.11 -12.62
CA ALA A 112 6.78 -0.90 -12.86
C ALA A 112 7.25 -0.71 -14.30
N ASP A 113 8.48 -1.07 -14.60
CA ASP A 113 9.00 -1.20 -15.95
C ASP A 113 8.56 -2.57 -16.51
N TYR A 114 7.29 -2.66 -16.98
CA TYR A 114 6.70 -3.94 -17.37
C TYR A 114 7.25 -4.51 -18.67
N ASP A 115 7.82 -3.67 -19.55
CA ASP A 115 8.41 -4.09 -20.81
C ASP A 115 9.95 -4.12 -20.80
N ASN A 116 10.56 -3.88 -19.63
CA ASN A 116 12.00 -3.91 -19.37
C ASN A 116 12.80 -2.90 -20.22
N ASP A 117 12.17 -1.76 -20.62
CA ASP A 117 12.84 -0.73 -21.44
C ASP A 117 13.62 0.31 -20.61
N GLY A 118 13.54 0.25 -19.29
CA GLY A 118 14.22 1.11 -18.32
C GLY A 118 13.40 2.31 -17.88
N HIS A 119 12.10 2.37 -18.18
CA HIS A 119 11.21 3.45 -17.81
C HIS A 119 9.99 2.92 -17.06
N MET A 120 9.66 3.57 -15.95
CA MET A 120 8.50 3.17 -15.13
C MET A 120 7.19 3.47 -15.84
N ASP A 121 6.36 2.45 -15.99
CA ASP A 121 5.02 2.50 -16.58
C ASP A 121 3.93 2.59 -15.51
N LEU A 122 2.70 2.89 -15.91
CA LEU A 122 1.57 3.05 -14.99
C LEU A 122 0.39 2.15 -15.38
N PHE A 123 -0.08 1.33 -14.45
CA PHE A 123 -1.38 0.66 -14.57
C PHE A 123 -2.37 1.28 -13.58
N VAL A 124 -3.56 1.66 -14.07
CA VAL A 124 -4.63 2.26 -13.28
C VAL A 124 -5.85 1.35 -13.32
N SER A 125 -6.30 0.91 -12.16
CA SER A 125 -7.57 0.19 -12.03
C SER A 125 -8.73 1.18 -11.89
N ASN A 126 -9.85 0.90 -12.58
CA ASN A 126 -11.00 1.78 -12.65
C ASN A 126 -12.31 1.05 -12.30
N TYR A 127 -13.31 1.79 -11.90
CA TYR A 127 -14.69 1.35 -12.09
C TYR A 127 -15.06 1.56 -13.56
N GLY A 128 -15.01 0.49 -14.34
CA GLY A 128 -15.01 0.48 -15.79
C GLY A 128 -13.64 0.08 -16.36
N PRO A 129 -13.36 0.33 -17.63
CA PRO A 129 -12.12 -0.14 -18.23
C PRO A 129 -10.87 0.37 -17.51
N ASN A 130 -9.98 -0.56 -17.14
CA ASN A 130 -8.66 -0.24 -16.62
C ASN A 130 -7.79 0.44 -17.69
N ALA A 131 -6.71 1.08 -17.29
CA ALA A 131 -5.80 1.78 -18.20
C ALA A 131 -4.33 1.38 -17.96
N LEU A 132 -3.59 1.13 -19.04
CA LEU A 132 -2.15 0.94 -19.04
C LEU A 132 -1.49 2.05 -19.86
N TYR A 133 -0.55 2.74 -19.26
CA TYR A 133 0.23 3.81 -19.84
C TYR A 133 1.70 3.41 -19.89
N ARG A 134 2.24 3.25 -21.08
CA ARG A 134 3.65 3.01 -21.30
C ARG A 134 4.43 4.33 -21.31
N ASN A 135 5.48 4.40 -20.54
CA ASN A 135 6.40 5.52 -20.53
C ASN A 135 7.27 5.51 -21.80
N ALA A 136 7.31 6.62 -22.52
CA ALA A 136 8.06 6.71 -23.77
C ALA A 136 9.56 7.09 -23.56
N GLY A 137 9.97 7.30 -22.32
CA GLY A 137 11.35 7.69 -21.97
C GLY A 137 11.72 9.13 -22.32
N ASP A 138 10.78 9.92 -22.79
CA ASP A 138 10.96 11.34 -23.13
C ASP A 138 10.18 12.29 -22.20
N GLY A 139 9.67 11.74 -21.09
CA GLY A 139 8.84 12.45 -20.12
C GLY A 139 7.34 12.38 -20.43
N THR A 140 6.94 11.55 -21.39
CA THR A 140 5.53 11.36 -21.76
C THR A 140 5.10 9.90 -21.69
N PHE A 141 3.79 9.67 -21.54
CA PHE A 141 3.16 8.37 -21.52
C PHE A 141 2.28 8.16 -22.74
N VAL A 142 2.15 6.91 -23.18
CA VAL A 142 1.27 6.49 -24.26
C VAL A 142 0.29 5.44 -23.74
N ALA A 143 -1.02 5.70 -23.89
CA ALA A 143 -2.04 4.72 -23.52
C ALA A 143 -1.96 3.50 -24.44
N VAL A 144 -1.69 2.32 -23.89
CA VAL A 144 -1.51 1.06 -24.63
C VAL A 144 -2.50 -0.03 -24.20
N THR A 145 -3.47 0.29 -23.38
CA THR A 145 -4.44 -0.64 -22.75
C THR A 145 -5.04 -1.66 -23.73
N THR A 146 -5.51 -1.18 -24.89
CA THR A 146 -6.15 -2.04 -25.89
C THR A 146 -5.15 -2.97 -26.57
N ASP A 147 -3.99 -2.45 -26.91
CA ASP A 147 -2.93 -3.20 -27.59
C ASP A 147 -2.30 -4.23 -26.64
N ALA A 148 -2.19 -3.89 -25.38
CA ALA A 148 -1.68 -4.76 -24.31
C ALA A 148 -2.72 -5.80 -23.83
N GLY A 149 -4.03 -5.57 -24.04
CA GLY A 149 -5.07 -6.54 -23.69
C GLY A 149 -5.52 -6.53 -22.23
N VAL A 150 -5.30 -5.44 -21.47
CA VAL A 150 -5.57 -5.38 -20.01
C VAL A 150 -6.76 -4.50 -19.61
N GLY A 151 -7.64 -4.18 -20.55
CA GLY A 151 -8.78 -3.28 -20.36
C GLY A 151 -10.02 -3.93 -19.74
N ASP A 152 -9.89 -4.71 -18.66
CA ASP A 152 -11.03 -5.24 -17.91
C ASP A 152 -11.96 -4.11 -17.46
N ALA A 153 -13.27 -4.32 -17.60
CA ALA A 153 -14.29 -3.30 -17.36
C ALA A 153 -15.08 -3.53 -16.06
N ARG A 154 -14.70 -4.51 -15.24
CA ARG A 154 -15.27 -4.70 -13.90
C ARG A 154 -14.83 -3.57 -12.97
N TRP A 155 -15.23 -3.61 -11.73
CA TRP A 155 -14.76 -2.65 -10.75
C TRP A 155 -13.40 -3.08 -10.21
N GLY A 156 -12.33 -2.67 -10.90
CA GLY A 156 -10.95 -2.90 -10.48
C GLY A 156 -10.62 -2.14 -9.19
N THR A 157 -9.81 -2.75 -8.33
CA THR A 157 -9.37 -2.22 -7.03
C THR A 157 -7.87 -2.35 -6.87
N GLY A 158 -7.37 -3.13 -5.91
CA GLY A 158 -5.94 -3.39 -5.75
C GLY A 158 -5.34 -4.05 -6.99
N CYS A 159 -4.12 -3.68 -7.32
CA CYS A 159 -3.37 -4.26 -8.43
C CYS A 159 -1.89 -4.35 -8.10
N ALA A 160 -1.22 -5.36 -8.63
CA ALA A 160 0.20 -5.57 -8.41
C ALA A 160 0.85 -6.23 -9.63
N TRP A 161 2.06 -5.78 -9.95
CA TRP A 161 2.97 -6.47 -10.85
C TRP A 161 3.74 -7.55 -10.09
N LEU A 162 3.96 -8.69 -10.71
CA LEU A 162 4.70 -9.81 -10.15
C LEU A 162 5.24 -10.66 -11.32
N ASP A 163 6.19 -11.54 -11.03
CA ASP A 163 6.74 -12.49 -12.02
C ASP A 163 6.37 -13.89 -11.52
N ILE A 164 5.30 -14.50 -12.12
CA ILE A 164 4.70 -15.73 -11.57
C ILE A 164 5.47 -17.00 -11.89
N ASP A 165 6.36 -16.97 -12.88
CA ASP A 165 7.12 -18.13 -13.33
C ASP A 165 8.63 -17.88 -13.44
N ASN A 166 9.08 -16.75 -12.88
CA ASN A 166 10.48 -16.33 -12.80
C ASN A 166 11.16 -16.25 -14.19
N ASP A 167 10.39 -15.87 -15.24
CA ASP A 167 10.90 -15.74 -16.61
C ASP A 167 11.55 -14.36 -16.89
N GLY A 168 11.44 -13.41 -15.94
CA GLY A 168 11.97 -12.05 -16.02
C GLY A 168 11.02 -11.07 -16.69
N THR A 169 9.80 -11.49 -17.03
CA THR A 169 8.73 -10.64 -17.53
C THR A 169 7.71 -10.41 -16.41
N LEU A 170 7.22 -9.19 -16.27
CA LEU A 170 6.20 -8.91 -15.27
C LEU A 170 4.81 -9.33 -15.76
N ASP A 171 4.09 -9.97 -14.85
CA ASP A 171 2.68 -10.31 -14.92
C ASP A 171 1.87 -9.32 -14.12
N LEU A 172 0.53 -9.33 -14.27
CA LEU A 172 -0.32 -8.37 -13.59
C LEU A 172 -1.51 -9.06 -12.91
N TYR A 173 -1.62 -8.88 -11.60
CA TYR A 173 -2.83 -9.24 -10.85
C TYR A 173 -3.70 -8.01 -10.60
N VAL A 174 -5.01 -8.15 -10.86
CA VAL A 174 -6.01 -7.10 -10.61
C VAL A 174 -7.16 -7.69 -9.82
N ALA A 175 -7.34 -7.22 -8.60
CA ALA A 175 -8.51 -7.54 -7.81
C ALA A 175 -9.73 -6.77 -8.33
N ASN A 176 -10.90 -7.42 -8.26
CA ASN A 176 -12.18 -6.82 -8.56
C ASN A 176 -13.10 -6.90 -7.35
N TYR A 177 -13.88 -5.83 -7.09
CA TYR A 177 -14.62 -5.73 -5.85
C TYR A 177 -15.99 -6.40 -5.92
N VAL A 178 -16.96 -5.73 -6.48
CA VAL A 178 -18.34 -6.25 -6.55
C VAL A 178 -18.98 -5.98 -7.91
N ASP A 179 -19.97 -6.80 -8.25
CA ASP A 179 -20.84 -6.55 -9.41
C ASP A 179 -21.85 -5.45 -9.05
N TYR A 180 -21.44 -4.21 -9.29
CA TYR A 180 -22.18 -2.99 -8.97
C TYR A 180 -22.60 -2.24 -10.25
N SER A 181 -23.85 -1.79 -10.27
CA SER A 181 -24.35 -0.91 -11.31
C SER A 181 -24.91 0.37 -10.72
N MET A 182 -24.53 1.50 -11.28
CA MET A 182 -25.07 2.83 -10.96
C MET A 182 -26.57 3.00 -11.27
N ASP A 183 -27.20 2.03 -11.96
CA ASP A 183 -28.64 1.99 -12.17
C ASP A 183 -29.42 1.58 -10.90
N ALA A 184 -28.73 1.09 -9.88
CA ALA A 184 -29.26 0.77 -8.56
C ALA A 184 -28.77 1.81 -7.53
N PRO A 185 -29.33 3.02 -7.46
CA PRO A 185 -28.96 4.00 -6.44
C PRO A 185 -29.27 3.47 -5.04
N GLY A 186 -28.58 4.05 -4.04
CA GLY A 186 -28.63 3.65 -2.65
C GLY A 186 -30.03 3.32 -2.15
N GLN A 187 -30.13 2.23 -1.40
CA GLN A 187 -31.41 1.76 -0.87
C GLN A 187 -31.91 2.72 0.21
N ASP A 188 -33.23 2.97 0.20
CA ASP A 188 -33.88 3.57 1.35
C ASP A 188 -33.62 2.71 2.58
N LEU A 189 -32.95 3.29 3.55
CA LEU A 189 -32.65 2.57 4.79
C LEU A 189 -33.92 2.19 5.49
N THR A 190 -34.04 0.92 5.81
CA THR A 190 -34.85 0.45 6.93
C THR A 190 -34.50 1.26 8.17
N PRO A 191 -35.45 1.65 9.02
CA PRO A 191 -35.20 2.60 10.10
C PRO A 191 -34.09 2.12 11.02
N TYR A 192 -32.89 2.70 10.86
CA TYR A 192 -31.86 2.61 11.88
C TYR A 192 -32.33 3.42 13.10
N MET A 193 -32.14 2.86 14.29
CA MET A 193 -32.31 3.65 15.50
C MET A 193 -31.22 4.72 15.56
N LEU A 194 -31.61 5.98 15.70
CA LEU A 194 -30.64 7.04 15.96
C LEU A 194 -29.98 6.84 17.32
N ALA A 195 -28.74 7.33 17.47
CA ALA A 195 -27.97 7.28 18.70
C ALA A 195 -28.70 7.90 19.92
N ASP A 196 -29.67 8.79 19.69
CA ASP A 196 -30.52 9.39 20.74
C ASP A 196 -31.73 8.53 21.15
N GLY A 197 -31.87 7.33 20.58
CA GLY A 197 -32.95 6.39 20.86
C GLY A 197 -34.32 6.80 20.33
N LYS A 198 -34.41 7.81 19.49
CA LYS A 198 -35.65 8.25 18.86
C LYS A 198 -35.78 7.60 17.49
N ASN A 199 -36.94 6.98 17.25
CA ASN A 199 -37.27 6.53 15.90
C ASN A 199 -37.28 7.73 14.96
N SER A 200 -36.40 7.73 14.01
CA SER A 200 -36.36 8.77 13.03
C SER A 200 -36.06 8.29 11.65
N ALA A 201 -36.33 9.11 10.88
CA ALA A 201 -35.92 9.58 9.60
C ALA A 201 -36.27 8.62 8.49
N GLN A 202 -37.51 8.65 8.15
CA GLN A 202 -38.03 8.17 6.85
C GLN A 202 -37.34 8.82 5.64
N ASP A 203 -36.42 9.80 5.87
CA ASP A 203 -35.76 10.57 4.81
C ASP A 203 -34.23 10.55 4.86
N LEU A 204 -33.58 9.80 5.79
CA LEU A 204 -32.13 9.69 5.80
C LEU A 204 -31.68 8.59 4.82
N LYS A 205 -30.94 9.02 3.79
CA LYS A 205 -30.24 8.10 2.89
C LYS A 205 -28.88 7.70 3.51
N ALA A 206 -28.53 6.42 3.44
CA ALA A 206 -27.18 5.95 3.67
C ALA A 206 -26.66 5.18 2.46
N TYR A 207 -25.36 4.96 2.45
CA TYR A 207 -24.74 4.12 1.43
C TYR A 207 -25.17 2.65 1.63
N PRO A 208 -25.35 1.88 0.54
CA PRO A 208 -25.60 0.45 0.64
C PRO A 208 -24.44 -0.28 1.35
N SER A 209 -24.74 -1.43 1.95
CA SER A 209 -23.71 -2.34 2.47
C SER A 209 -23.11 -3.17 1.31
N PRO A 210 -21.82 -3.53 1.38
CA PRO A 210 -21.19 -4.46 0.44
C PRO A 210 -21.88 -5.83 0.41
N GLU A 211 -22.57 -6.22 1.48
CA GLU A 211 -23.36 -7.46 1.52
C GLU A 211 -24.49 -7.52 0.48
N ASN A 212 -24.94 -6.37 0.00
CA ASN A 212 -26.02 -6.27 -0.98
C ASN A 212 -25.57 -6.65 -2.40
N PHE A 213 -24.28 -6.85 -2.63
CA PHE A 213 -23.71 -7.10 -3.95
C PHE A 213 -22.95 -8.41 -3.99
N SER A 214 -23.00 -9.09 -5.13
CA SER A 214 -22.14 -10.24 -5.40
C SER A 214 -20.71 -9.80 -5.59
N GLY A 215 -19.76 -10.65 -5.25
CA GLY A 215 -18.36 -10.43 -5.58
C GLY A 215 -18.12 -10.44 -7.09
N ALA A 216 -17.02 -9.87 -7.53
CA ALA A 216 -16.55 -9.91 -8.90
C ALA A 216 -15.21 -10.67 -8.96
N ALA A 217 -15.04 -11.55 -9.96
CA ALA A 217 -13.82 -12.33 -10.09
C ALA A 217 -12.62 -11.44 -10.40
N ASP A 218 -11.49 -11.70 -9.76
CA ASP A 218 -10.21 -11.08 -10.04
C ASP A 218 -9.64 -11.53 -11.39
N VAL A 219 -8.58 -10.91 -11.86
CA VAL A 219 -7.88 -11.29 -13.08
C VAL A 219 -6.39 -11.39 -12.84
N LEU A 220 -5.78 -12.49 -13.31
CA LEU A 220 -4.35 -12.64 -13.46
C LEU A 220 -4.01 -12.65 -14.95
N TYR A 221 -3.18 -11.72 -15.36
CA TYR A 221 -2.66 -11.59 -16.70
C TYR A 221 -1.20 -12.05 -16.76
N HIS A 222 -0.89 -12.98 -17.66
CA HIS A 222 0.48 -13.37 -17.96
C HIS A 222 1.06 -12.47 -19.06
N GLY A 223 2.20 -11.84 -18.78
CA GLY A 223 2.90 -10.91 -19.65
C GLY A 223 3.82 -11.64 -20.65
N ALA A 224 3.83 -11.19 -21.90
CA ALA A 224 4.80 -11.63 -22.89
C ALA A 224 4.95 -10.58 -23.99
N ASP A 225 6.18 -10.19 -24.30
CA ASP A 225 6.49 -9.24 -25.38
C ASP A 225 5.63 -7.94 -25.33
N GLY A 226 5.36 -7.40 -24.13
CA GLY A 226 4.57 -6.19 -23.92
C GLY A 226 3.05 -6.37 -24.11
N THR A 227 2.56 -7.59 -24.20
CA THR A 227 1.14 -7.95 -24.26
C THR A 227 0.77 -8.93 -23.16
N PHE A 228 -0.51 -9.02 -22.82
CA PHE A 228 -0.97 -9.82 -21.69
C PHE A 228 -2.09 -10.77 -22.10
N THR A 229 -2.07 -11.95 -21.50
CA THR A 229 -3.09 -12.99 -21.67
C THR A 229 -3.76 -13.29 -20.35
N ASP A 230 -5.09 -13.26 -20.28
CA ASP A 230 -5.84 -13.68 -19.09
C ASP A 230 -5.62 -15.18 -18.85
N VAL A 231 -4.93 -15.50 -17.76
CA VAL A 231 -4.64 -16.87 -17.31
C VAL A 231 -5.36 -17.25 -16.02
N THR A 232 -6.28 -16.42 -15.54
CA THR A 232 -6.97 -16.53 -14.25
C THR A 232 -7.47 -17.94 -13.94
N ALA A 233 -8.20 -18.54 -14.86
CA ALA A 233 -8.76 -19.89 -14.69
C ALA A 233 -7.69 -20.97 -14.76
N ASP A 234 -6.76 -20.84 -15.70
CA ASP A 234 -5.69 -21.81 -15.93
C ASP A 234 -4.64 -21.77 -14.81
N ALA A 235 -4.40 -20.60 -14.25
CA ALA A 235 -3.49 -20.41 -13.12
C ALA A 235 -4.08 -20.89 -11.77
N GLY A 236 -5.40 -21.08 -11.68
CA GLY A 236 -6.05 -21.58 -10.45
C GLY A 236 -6.49 -20.48 -9.48
N VAL A 237 -6.46 -19.19 -9.90
CA VAL A 237 -6.86 -18.05 -9.06
C VAL A 237 -8.28 -17.56 -9.35
N LEU A 238 -9.06 -18.27 -10.16
CA LEU A 238 -10.44 -17.89 -10.46
C LEU A 238 -11.30 -17.96 -9.20
N ASN A 239 -11.70 -16.82 -8.70
CA ASN A 239 -12.69 -16.66 -7.64
C ASN A 239 -13.93 -15.96 -8.20
N VAL A 240 -15.13 -16.37 -7.78
CA VAL A 240 -16.40 -15.77 -8.22
C VAL A 240 -17.15 -15.09 -7.08
N ASP A 241 -16.68 -15.26 -5.85
CA ASP A 241 -17.30 -14.75 -4.64
C ASP A 241 -16.38 -13.78 -3.87
N GLY A 242 -15.18 -13.54 -4.37
CA GLY A 242 -14.24 -12.57 -3.81
C GLY A 242 -14.80 -11.15 -3.86
N LYS A 243 -14.40 -10.33 -2.91
CA LYS A 243 -14.62 -8.87 -2.89
C LYS A 243 -13.29 -8.21 -2.65
N GLY A 244 -12.40 -8.37 -3.63
CA GLY A 244 -11.00 -7.97 -3.52
C GLY A 244 -10.85 -6.48 -3.32
N MET A 245 -10.00 -6.12 -2.37
CA MET A 245 -9.64 -4.75 -2.01
C MET A 245 -8.14 -4.54 -2.17
N GLY A 246 -7.35 -4.76 -1.12
CA GLY A 246 -5.89 -4.71 -1.18
C GLY A 246 -5.29 -5.99 -1.77
N VAL A 247 -4.23 -5.82 -2.55
CA VAL A 247 -3.43 -6.91 -3.11
C VAL A 247 -1.98 -6.68 -2.73
N VAL A 248 -1.34 -7.70 -2.18
CA VAL A 248 0.10 -7.70 -1.92
C VAL A 248 0.71 -9.03 -2.34
N CYS A 249 1.85 -8.96 -3.01
CA CYS A 249 2.56 -10.13 -3.53
C CYS A 249 3.92 -10.25 -2.82
N ALA A 250 4.27 -11.47 -2.36
CA ALA A 250 5.53 -11.74 -1.69
C ALA A 250 5.80 -13.25 -1.65
N ASP A 251 7.05 -13.66 -1.50
CA ASP A 251 7.47 -15.01 -1.16
C ASP A 251 7.32 -15.22 0.36
N TYR A 252 6.09 -15.54 0.82
CA TYR A 252 5.79 -15.59 2.26
C TYR A 252 6.34 -16.85 2.95
N ASP A 253 6.54 -17.95 2.21
CA ASP A 253 7.04 -19.22 2.76
C ASP A 253 8.52 -19.53 2.41
N VAL A 254 9.17 -18.57 1.74
CA VAL A 254 10.62 -18.56 1.44
C VAL A 254 11.03 -19.70 0.50
N ASP A 255 10.15 -20.12 -0.40
CA ASP A 255 10.43 -21.13 -1.41
C ASP A 255 11.05 -20.56 -2.71
N GLY A 256 11.01 -19.25 -2.89
CA GLY A 256 11.61 -18.52 -4.00
C GLY A 256 10.61 -18.13 -5.09
N ASP A 257 9.33 -18.42 -4.90
CA ASP A 257 8.25 -18.13 -5.83
C ASP A 257 7.31 -17.07 -5.23
N VAL A 258 6.83 -16.14 -6.04
CA VAL A 258 5.97 -15.05 -5.53
C VAL A 258 4.53 -15.55 -5.34
N ASP A 259 3.98 -15.31 -4.15
CA ASP A 259 2.60 -15.61 -3.77
C ASP A 259 1.72 -14.37 -3.80
N ILE A 260 0.39 -14.55 -3.75
CA ILE A 260 -0.57 -13.45 -3.82
C ILE A 260 -1.51 -13.49 -2.62
N PHE A 261 -1.53 -12.43 -1.82
CA PHE A 261 -2.57 -12.21 -0.81
C PHE A 261 -3.58 -11.18 -1.30
N VAL A 262 -4.88 -11.51 -1.13
CA VAL A 262 -5.99 -10.62 -1.45
C VAL A 262 -6.85 -10.41 -0.21
N ALA A 263 -6.92 -9.17 0.25
CA ALA A 263 -7.84 -8.75 1.30
C ALA A 263 -9.26 -8.65 0.71
N ASN A 264 -10.23 -9.34 1.32
CA ASN A 264 -11.60 -9.42 0.82
C ASN A 264 -12.61 -8.83 1.82
N ASP A 265 -13.38 -7.83 1.40
CA ASP A 265 -14.40 -7.19 2.24
C ASP A 265 -15.57 -8.14 2.55
N GLN A 266 -15.71 -8.49 3.85
CA GLN A 266 -16.73 -9.40 4.38
C GLN A 266 -16.77 -10.76 3.65
N ARG A 267 -15.61 -11.23 3.23
CA ARG A 267 -15.37 -12.56 2.68
C ARG A 267 -14.07 -13.11 3.26
N PRO A 268 -13.83 -14.43 3.17
CA PRO A 268 -12.50 -14.95 3.49
C PRO A 268 -11.45 -14.29 2.61
N ASN A 269 -10.32 -13.90 3.20
CA ASN A 269 -9.16 -13.48 2.42
C ASN A 269 -8.63 -14.66 1.61
N PHE A 270 -7.95 -14.37 0.51
CA PHE A 270 -7.23 -15.39 -0.26
C PHE A 270 -5.72 -15.27 -0.02
N LEU A 271 -5.07 -16.42 0.06
CA LEU A 271 -3.61 -16.55 -0.03
C LEU A 271 -3.33 -17.62 -1.08
N TYR A 272 -2.97 -17.18 -2.26
CA TYR A 272 -2.66 -18.05 -3.38
C TYR A 272 -1.17 -18.38 -3.35
N GLN A 273 -0.85 -19.61 -2.95
CA GLN A 273 0.49 -20.15 -2.98
C GLN A 273 0.85 -20.59 -4.40
N ASN A 274 1.98 -20.11 -4.91
CA ASN A 274 2.54 -20.43 -6.23
C ASN A 274 3.28 -21.77 -6.19
N ASP A 275 3.38 -22.45 -7.32
CA ASP A 275 4.20 -23.65 -7.49
C ASP A 275 5.49 -23.40 -8.30
N GLY A 276 5.81 -22.14 -8.55
CA GLY A 276 6.96 -21.69 -9.35
C GLY A 276 6.81 -21.88 -10.86
N ALA A 277 5.62 -22.24 -11.31
CA ALA A 277 5.27 -22.36 -12.72
C ALA A 277 3.97 -21.62 -13.06
N GLY A 278 3.63 -20.60 -12.28
CA GLY A 278 2.42 -19.79 -12.45
C GLY A 278 1.12 -20.54 -12.17
N LYS A 279 1.16 -21.57 -11.30
CA LYS A 279 -0.03 -22.28 -10.82
C LYS A 279 -0.21 -22.07 -9.34
N PHE A 280 -1.39 -21.72 -8.94
CA PHE A 280 -1.72 -21.30 -7.59
C PHE A 280 -2.76 -22.19 -6.93
N VAL A 281 -2.65 -22.31 -5.61
CA VAL A 281 -3.65 -22.93 -4.75
C VAL A 281 -3.99 -21.98 -3.62
N ASP A 282 -5.28 -21.73 -3.37
CA ASP A 282 -5.71 -20.96 -2.20
C ASP A 282 -5.47 -21.76 -0.92
N VAL A 283 -4.55 -21.28 -0.10
CA VAL A 283 -4.17 -21.88 1.18
C VAL A 283 -4.60 -21.05 2.39
N ALA A 284 -5.30 -19.91 2.21
CA ALA A 284 -5.60 -18.94 3.26
C ALA A 284 -6.24 -19.55 4.51
N LEU A 285 -7.14 -20.54 4.34
CA LEU A 285 -7.76 -21.24 5.46
C LEU A 285 -6.75 -22.09 6.25
N ILE A 286 -5.86 -22.79 5.54
CA ILE A 286 -4.85 -23.66 6.16
C ILE A 286 -3.74 -22.83 6.78
N ALA A 287 -3.29 -21.80 6.06
CA ALA A 287 -2.28 -20.85 6.52
C ALA A 287 -2.74 -20.00 7.73
N GLY A 288 -4.06 -19.89 7.95
CA GLY A 288 -4.61 -19.17 9.10
C GLY A 288 -4.84 -17.67 8.87
N VAL A 289 -4.83 -17.18 7.61
CA VAL A 289 -5.02 -15.76 7.25
C VAL A 289 -6.36 -15.45 6.57
N GLY A 290 -7.18 -16.48 6.31
CA GLY A 290 -8.47 -16.32 5.66
C GLY A 290 -9.55 -15.70 6.54
N TYR A 291 -9.37 -15.69 7.86
CA TYR A 291 -10.34 -15.26 8.87
C TYR A 291 -9.63 -14.61 10.06
N SER A 292 -10.40 -13.88 10.88
CA SER A 292 -9.93 -13.39 12.17
C SER A 292 -9.56 -14.51 13.16
N GLY A 293 -8.95 -14.16 14.28
CA GLY A 293 -8.56 -15.11 15.32
C GLY A 293 -9.71 -15.87 15.97
N ASP A 294 -10.93 -15.41 15.84
CA ASP A 294 -12.16 -16.07 16.30
C ASP A 294 -12.99 -16.69 15.16
N GLY A 295 -12.43 -16.74 13.96
CA GLY A 295 -13.01 -17.41 12.79
C GLY A 295 -14.10 -16.61 12.08
N GLN A 296 -14.13 -15.28 12.26
CA GLN A 296 -15.05 -14.40 11.54
C GLN A 296 -14.45 -13.89 10.22
N MET A 297 -15.31 -13.64 9.25
CA MET A 297 -14.96 -12.82 8.09
C MET A 297 -14.95 -11.36 8.54
N GLU A 298 -13.93 -10.61 8.19
CA GLU A 298 -13.77 -9.20 8.51
C GLU A 298 -13.83 -8.35 7.22
N ALA A 299 -13.97 -7.05 7.37
CA ALA A 299 -13.97 -6.12 6.25
C ALA A 299 -12.54 -5.77 5.87
N SER A 300 -11.76 -6.74 5.48
CA SER A 300 -10.37 -6.59 5.10
C SER A 300 -10.23 -5.58 3.96
N MET A 301 -9.45 -4.51 4.19
CA MET A 301 -9.28 -3.40 3.26
C MET A 301 -7.94 -3.47 2.53
N GLY A 302 -6.93 -2.75 3.02
CA GLY A 302 -5.56 -2.87 2.56
C GLY A 302 -4.82 -4.03 3.20
N ALA A 303 -3.60 -4.27 2.76
CA ALA A 303 -2.71 -5.25 3.36
C ALA A 303 -1.26 -4.85 3.16
N ASP A 304 -0.36 -5.35 4.01
CA ASP A 304 1.08 -5.27 3.76
C ASP A 304 1.80 -6.44 4.43
N PHE A 305 2.88 -6.92 3.77
CA PHE A 305 3.81 -7.88 4.32
C PHE A 305 5.07 -7.19 4.88
N GLY A 306 5.59 -7.67 6.00
CA GLY A 306 6.84 -7.17 6.58
C GLY A 306 7.33 -8.04 7.72
N ASP A 307 8.63 -8.21 7.83
CA ASP A 307 9.29 -8.93 8.92
C ASP A 307 9.41 -7.99 10.14
N TYR A 308 8.34 -7.93 10.97
CA TYR A 308 8.29 -6.97 12.07
C TYR A 308 9.06 -7.42 13.32
N ASP A 309 9.34 -8.71 13.47
CA ASP A 309 10.08 -9.23 14.63
C ASP A 309 11.52 -9.66 14.28
N ASN A 310 11.94 -9.38 13.03
CA ASN A 310 13.28 -9.66 12.49
C ASN A 310 13.67 -11.14 12.62
N ASP A 311 12.70 -12.07 12.42
CA ASP A 311 12.95 -13.51 12.41
C ASP A 311 13.24 -14.05 10.99
N GLY A 312 13.17 -13.19 9.98
CA GLY A 312 13.45 -13.47 8.58
C GLY A 312 12.23 -13.95 7.80
N LEU A 313 11.05 -13.98 8.39
CA LEU A 313 9.78 -14.35 7.73
C LEU A 313 8.90 -13.09 7.56
N LEU A 314 8.11 -13.07 6.52
CA LEU A 314 7.20 -11.94 6.29
C LEU A 314 5.89 -12.15 7.02
N ASP A 315 5.56 -11.25 7.93
CA ASP A 315 4.30 -11.15 8.64
C ASP A 315 3.30 -10.33 7.84
N LEU A 316 2.01 -10.40 8.21
CA LEU A 316 0.94 -9.74 7.46
C LEU A 316 0.10 -8.84 8.37
N VAL A 317 -0.18 -7.61 7.93
CA VAL A 317 -1.11 -6.68 8.58
C VAL A 317 -2.27 -6.34 7.65
N VAL A 318 -3.51 -6.36 8.18
CA VAL A 318 -4.76 -6.10 7.44
C VAL A 318 -5.69 -5.24 8.29
N PRO A 319 -5.93 -3.96 7.94
CA PRO A 319 -6.91 -3.11 8.61
C PRO A 319 -8.34 -3.54 8.30
N ASN A 320 -9.23 -3.35 9.27
CA ASN A 320 -10.62 -3.76 9.21
C ASN A 320 -11.59 -2.63 9.55
N PHE A 321 -12.88 -2.91 9.50
CA PHE A 321 -13.94 -1.96 9.81
C PHE A 321 -14.04 -1.68 11.32
N GLN A 322 -14.82 -0.66 11.69
CA GLN A 322 -15.10 -0.31 13.09
C GLN A 322 -15.65 -1.53 13.85
N HIS A 323 -15.15 -1.76 15.06
CA HIS A 323 -15.44 -2.91 15.95
C HIS A 323 -14.80 -4.24 15.51
N GLU A 324 -14.06 -4.23 14.42
CA GLU A 324 -13.18 -5.31 14.01
C GLU A 324 -11.72 -4.88 14.27
N PRO A 325 -10.88 -5.70 14.91
CA PRO A 325 -9.51 -5.32 15.16
C PRO A 325 -8.71 -5.33 13.85
N THR A 326 -7.78 -4.41 13.66
CA THR A 326 -6.74 -4.61 12.63
C THR A 326 -6.08 -5.96 12.86
N SER A 327 -6.09 -6.80 11.83
CA SER A 327 -5.52 -8.14 11.88
C SER A 327 -4.02 -8.07 11.68
N LEU A 328 -3.27 -8.60 12.64
CA LEU A 328 -1.84 -8.86 12.55
C LEU A 328 -1.63 -10.37 12.62
N TYR A 329 -1.07 -10.94 11.58
CA TYR A 329 -0.73 -12.35 11.48
C TYR A 329 0.78 -12.49 11.49
N ARG A 330 1.31 -13.16 12.52
CA ARG A 330 2.72 -13.48 12.60
C ARG A 330 3.00 -14.76 11.82
N ASN A 331 3.99 -14.75 10.97
CA ASN A 331 4.44 -15.92 10.25
C ASN A 331 5.25 -16.83 11.19
N ASP A 332 4.80 -18.06 11.38
CA ASP A 332 5.46 -19.04 12.27
C ASP A 332 6.37 -20.01 11.49
N GLY A 333 6.54 -19.79 10.17
CA GLY A 333 7.23 -20.69 9.25
C GLY A 333 6.34 -21.86 8.78
N ASP A 334 6.88 -22.68 7.88
CA ASP A 334 6.17 -23.80 7.25
C ASP A 334 4.82 -23.39 6.60
N GLY A 335 4.71 -22.12 6.12
CA GLY A 335 3.53 -21.57 5.47
C GLY A 335 2.34 -21.28 6.41
N MET A 336 2.57 -21.17 7.71
CA MET A 336 1.53 -20.99 8.73
C MET A 336 1.66 -19.65 9.47
N PHE A 337 0.51 -19.06 9.83
CA PHE A 337 0.45 -17.81 10.58
C PHE A 337 -0.32 -17.97 11.89
N SER A 338 0.12 -17.24 12.90
CA SER A 338 -0.57 -17.06 14.18
C SER A 338 -1.21 -15.67 14.27
N TYR A 339 -2.45 -15.61 14.71
CA TYR A 339 -3.17 -14.33 14.91
C TYR A 339 -2.64 -13.59 16.15
N ALA A 340 -1.96 -12.45 15.93
CA ALA A 340 -1.26 -11.69 16.97
C ALA A 340 -1.95 -10.37 17.38
N SER A 341 -3.03 -9.95 16.70
CA SER A 341 -3.63 -8.61 16.79
C SER A 341 -3.86 -8.09 18.20
N MET A 342 -4.52 -8.87 19.05
CA MET A 342 -4.83 -8.44 20.43
C MET A 342 -3.60 -8.46 21.34
N HIS A 343 -2.69 -9.41 21.13
CA HIS A 343 -1.47 -9.53 21.93
C HIS A 343 -0.47 -8.41 21.60
N SER A 344 -0.40 -8.03 20.33
CA SER A 344 0.48 -6.95 19.86
C SER A 344 0.09 -5.56 20.36
N GLY A 345 -1.18 -5.36 20.76
CA GLY A 345 -1.73 -4.06 21.14
C GLY A 345 -2.37 -3.28 20.00
N ILE A 346 -2.08 -3.61 18.74
CA ILE A 346 -2.68 -2.95 17.56
C ILE A 346 -4.20 -3.18 17.54
N GLY A 347 -4.64 -4.44 17.69
CA GLY A 347 -6.05 -4.80 17.56
C GLY A 347 -6.96 -4.04 18.53
N GLY A 348 -6.56 -3.91 19.80
CA GLY A 348 -7.36 -3.17 20.78
C GLY A 348 -7.45 -1.66 20.51
N ALA A 349 -6.39 -1.07 19.99
CA ALA A 349 -6.33 0.36 19.69
C ALA A 349 -7.04 0.74 18.39
N SER A 350 -7.16 -0.20 17.43
CA SER A 350 -7.81 0.04 16.13
C SER A 350 -9.33 -0.12 16.16
N LEU A 351 -9.91 -0.84 17.14
CA LEU A 351 -11.36 -1.11 17.23
C LEU A 351 -12.31 0.09 17.00
N PRO A 352 -11.99 1.33 17.45
CA PRO A 352 -12.88 2.48 17.24
C PRO A 352 -12.86 3.06 15.82
N PHE A 353 -11.93 2.62 14.97
CA PHE A 353 -11.65 3.23 13.69
C PHE A 353 -12.09 2.34 12.51
N VAL A 354 -12.23 2.95 11.34
CA VAL A 354 -12.35 2.24 10.07
C VAL A 354 -11.02 2.39 9.36
N GLY A 355 -10.24 1.31 9.38
CA GLY A 355 -8.92 1.27 8.77
C GLY A 355 -8.99 0.95 7.28
N TRP A 356 -8.12 1.58 6.48
CA TRP A 356 -8.07 1.43 5.03
C TRP A 356 -6.68 0.99 4.56
N SER A 357 -5.80 1.94 4.25
CA SER A 357 -4.43 1.62 3.88
C SER A 357 -3.57 1.37 5.10
N THR A 358 -2.56 0.54 4.93
CA THR A 358 -1.56 0.22 5.96
C THR A 358 -0.21 -0.01 5.32
N ALA A 359 0.86 0.12 6.08
CA ALA A 359 2.18 -0.36 5.70
C ALA A 359 3.02 -0.66 6.94
N PHE A 360 3.93 -1.62 6.77
CA PHE A 360 5.09 -1.77 7.62
C PHE A 360 6.22 -0.86 7.12
N PHE A 361 6.77 -0.01 7.98
CA PHE A 361 7.91 0.85 7.67
C PHE A 361 8.64 1.24 8.96
N ASP A 362 9.88 1.63 8.86
CA ASP A 362 10.70 2.05 9.99
C ASP A 362 10.77 3.59 9.99
N PHE A 363 9.98 4.25 10.88
CA PHE A 363 9.86 5.72 10.85
C PHE A 363 11.00 6.43 11.59
N ASP A 364 11.74 5.76 12.47
CA ASP A 364 12.80 6.36 13.28
C ASP A 364 14.18 5.72 13.08
N ASN A 365 14.28 4.87 12.04
CA ASN A 365 15.50 4.19 11.62
C ASN A 365 16.15 3.33 12.73
N ASP A 366 15.33 2.77 13.64
CA ASP A 366 15.82 1.92 14.74
C ASP A 366 16.05 0.46 14.32
N GLY A 367 15.57 0.05 13.14
CA GLY A 367 15.70 -1.28 12.57
C GLY A 367 14.51 -2.20 12.85
N LEU A 368 13.45 -1.69 13.45
CA LEU A 368 12.18 -2.39 13.66
C LEU A 368 11.11 -1.81 12.74
N LEU A 369 10.27 -2.68 12.17
CA LEU A 369 9.15 -2.21 11.36
C LEU A 369 7.99 -1.78 12.25
N ASP A 370 7.55 -0.55 12.05
CA ASP A 370 6.37 0.08 12.64
C ASP A 370 5.15 -0.10 11.75
N VAL A 371 3.95 0.26 12.23
CA VAL A 371 2.71 0.13 11.47
C VAL A 371 1.97 1.46 11.40
N PHE A 372 1.64 1.89 10.19
CA PHE A 372 0.72 2.99 9.95
C PHE A 372 -0.64 2.47 9.47
N ILE A 373 -1.73 3.12 9.90
CA ILE A 373 -3.09 2.83 9.44
C ILE A 373 -3.78 4.15 9.07
N ALA A 374 -4.20 4.26 7.82
CA ALA A 374 -5.04 5.34 7.34
C ALA A 374 -6.50 5.08 7.75
N ASN A 375 -7.15 6.05 8.39
CA ASN A 375 -8.49 5.88 8.94
C ASN A 375 -9.50 6.91 8.41
N GLY A 376 -10.76 6.47 8.24
CA GLY A 376 -11.87 7.33 7.85
C GLY A 376 -13.14 6.54 7.62
N HIS A 377 -14.26 6.98 8.19
CA HIS A 377 -15.52 6.24 8.08
C HIS A 377 -16.10 6.29 6.66
N THR A 378 -16.92 5.28 6.30
CA THR A 378 -17.66 5.24 5.03
C THR A 378 -18.92 6.12 5.05
N LEU A 379 -19.57 6.23 6.21
CA LEU A 379 -20.83 6.96 6.37
C LEU A 379 -20.57 8.40 6.81
N ASP A 380 -20.90 9.36 5.94
CA ASP A 380 -20.73 10.80 6.20
C ASP A 380 -21.68 11.36 7.27
N ASN A 381 -22.57 10.55 7.79
CA ASN A 381 -23.54 10.87 8.82
C ASN A 381 -23.52 9.86 9.99
N ILE A 382 -22.40 9.17 10.19
CA ILE A 382 -22.28 8.12 11.22
C ILE A 382 -22.60 8.64 12.62
N GLU A 383 -22.29 9.87 12.95
CA GLU A 383 -22.53 10.48 14.25
C GLU A 383 -24.03 10.51 14.63
N LEU A 384 -24.92 10.37 13.63
CA LEU A 384 -26.36 10.22 13.89
C LEU A 384 -26.72 8.81 14.40
N PHE A 385 -25.93 7.81 14.08
CA PHE A 385 -26.19 6.39 14.39
C PHE A 385 -25.30 5.87 15.53
N ASP A 386 -24.06 6.34 15.58
CA ASP A 386 -23.08 5.97 16.61
C ASP A 386 -22.38 7.24 17.13
N ALA A 387 -22.71 7.64 18.36
CA ALA A 387 -22.10 8.80 19.01
C ALA A 387 -20.63 8.58 19.42
N THR A 388 -20.12 7.36 19.29
CA THR A 388 -18.73 7.00 19.61
C THR A 388 -17.82 7.04 18.40
N SER A 389 -18.37 7.21 17.19
CA SER A 389 -17.65 7.28 15.93
C SER A 389 -17.77 8.66 15.28
N SER A 390 -16.93 8.91 14.29
CA SER A 390 -16.97 10.13 13.46
C SER A 390 -16.61 9.81 12.02
N TYR A 391 -17.12 10.64 11.08
CA TYR A 391 -16.82 10.48 9.67
C TYR A 391 -15.33 10.72 9.39
N ALA A 392 -14.81 11.86 9.83
CA ALA A 392 -13.39 12.14 9.78
C ALA A 392 -12.70 11.53 11.00
N GLN A 393 -11.69 10.71 10.77
CA GLN A 393 -10.93 10.02 11.80
C GLN A 393 -9.45 10.41 11.73
N ARG A 394 -8.71 10.24 12.81
CA ARG A 394 -7.25 10.38 12.79
C ARG A 394 -6.62 9.10 12.26
N ASN A 395 -5.53 9.22 11.56
CA ASN A 395 -4.69 8.07 11.23
C ASN A 395 -3.99 7.56 12.50
N GLN A 396 -3.45 6.36 12.45
CA GLN A 396 -2.72 5.76 13.57
C GLN A 396 -1.31 5.37 13.14
N LEU A 397 -0.35 5.62 14.02
CA LEU A 397 1.02 5.15 13.91
C LEU A 397 1.37 4.40 15.19
N PHE A 398 1.85 3.18 15.00
CA PHE A 398 2.22 2.25 16.06
C PHE A 398 3.71 1.98 16.00
N SER A 399 4.44 2.36 17.04
CA SER A 399 5.85 2.04 17.18
C SER A 399 6.05 0.63 17.71
N ASN A 400 6.92 -0.12 17.07
CA ASN A 400 7.33 -1.45 17.44
C ASN A 400 8.24 -1.42 18.70
N LEU A 401 7.96 -2.26 19.66
CA LEU A 401 8.71 -2.31 20.93
C LEU A 401 9.78 -3.42 20.95
N GLY A 402 9.96 -4.14 19.85
CA GLY A 402 10.97 -5.20 19.70
C GLY A 402 10.67 -6.51 20.44
N ASP A 403 9.47 -6.68 21.00
CA ASP A 403 9.04 -7.88 21.72
C ASP A 403 7.69 -8.43 21.20
N GLY A 404 7.37 -8.16 19.94
CA GLY A 404 6.10 -8.53 19.30
C GLY A 404 4.93 -7.64 19.69
N ARG A 405 5.19 -6.52 20.36
CA ARG A 405 4.19 -5.54 20.78
C ARG A 405 4.44 -4.18 20.15
N PHE A 406 3.36 -3.43 20.02
CA PHE A 406 3.34 -2.09 19.48
C PHE A 406 2.69 -1.10 20.44
N ALA A 407 3.15 0.14 20.42
CA ALA A 407 2.56 1.24 21.15
C ALA A 407 2.05 2.31 20.18
N GLU A 408 0.81 2.76 20.32
CA GLU A 408 0.32 3.87 19.53
C GLU A 408 1.00 5.18 19.91
N VAL A 409 1.73 5.78 18.97
CA VAL A 409 2.54 7.00 19.18
C VAL A 409 2.05 8.20 18.38
N THR A 410 0.94 8.08 17.66
CA THR A 410 0.40 9.09 16.74
C THR A 410 0.42 10.50 17.30
N GLN A 411 -0.02 10.69 18.55
CA GLN A 411 -0.12 12.01 19.17
C GLN A 411 1.21 12.60 19.64
N LEU A 412 2.28 11.81 19.60
CA LEU A 412 3.61 12.20 20.08
C LEU A 412 4.52 12.71 18.96
N LEU A 413 4.18 12.40 17.69
CA LEU A 413 5.04 12.57 16.53
C LEU A 413 4.65 13.76 15.64
N GLY A 414 4.20 14.85 16.24
CA GLY A 414 4.04 16.12 15.56
C GLY A 414 2.64 16.41 15.00
N PRO A 415 2.47 17.62 14.44
CA PRO A 415 1.16 18.11 14.02
C PRO A 415 0.60 17.42 12.77
N GLY A 416 1.44 16.85 11.92
CA GLY A 416 1.00 16.15 10.70
C GLY A 416 0.11 14.95 11.01
N LEU A 417 0.45 14.19 12.05
CA LEU A 417 -0.33 13.03 12.49
C LEU A 417 -1.55 13.40 13.35
N ALA A 418 -1.66 14.64 13.79
CA ALA A 418 -2.84 15.12 14.53
C ALA A 418 -4.03 15.49 13.61
N ILE A 419 -3.85 15.45 12.31
CA ILE A 419 -4.87 15.77 11.31
C ILE A 419 -5.96 14.69 11.34
N THR A 420 -7.22 15.13 11.31
CA THR A 420 -8.38 14.26 11.13
C THR A 420 -8.94 14.45 9.72
N SER A 421 -9.10 13.35 9.01
CA SER A 421 -9.60 13.33 7.64
C SER A 421 -10.42 12.06 7.38
N VAL A 422 -10.93 11.92 6.18
CA VAL A 422 -11.52 10.69 5.68
C VAL A 422 -10.47 10.05 4.80
N SER A 423 -9.45 9.48 5.43
CA SER A 423 -8.30 8.91 4.71
C SER A 423 -8.67 7.59 4.05
N ARG A 424 -7.97 7.27 2.95
CA ARG A 424 -8.13 6.05 2.17
C ARG A 424 -6.76 5.46 1.84
N GLY A 425 -6.24 5.73 0.64
CA GLY A 425 -4.90 5.31 0.24
C GLY A 425 -3.82 6.04 1.04
N ALA A 426 -2.76 5.35 1.34
CA ALA A 426 -1.51 5.93 1.86
C ALA A 426 -0.34 5.18 1.24
N ILE A 427 0.69 5.92 0.84
CA ILE A 427 1.92 5.41 0.23
C ILE A 427 3.14 5.96 0.97
N PHE A 428 4.23 5.21 0.94
CA PHE A 428 5.42 5.42 1.76
C PHE A 428 6.67 5.47 0.89
N GLY A 429 7.55 6.44 1.15
CA GLY A 429 8.82 6.59 0.42
C GLY A 429 9.56 7.83 0.86
N ASP A 430 10.87 7.83 0.72
CA ASP A 430 11.75 8.96 0.99
C ASP A 430 11.81 9.84 -0.28
N TYR A 431 10.92 10.86 -0.35
CA TYR A 431 10.78 11.68 -1.57
C TYR A 431 11.86 12.77 -1.68
N ASP A 432 12.51 13.16 -0.60
CA ASP A 432 13.56 14.18 -0.62
C ASP A 432 14.99 13.62 -0.43
N ASN A 433 15.08 12.28 -0.35
CA ASN A 433 16.31 11.50 -0.25
C ASN A 433 17.16 11.89 0.97
N ASP A 434 16.53 12.13 2.11
CA ASP A 434 17.20 12.47 3.36
C ASP A 434 17.39 11.26 4.29
N GLY A 435 16.76 10.12 3.98
CA GLY A 435 16.85 8.86 4.69
C GLY A 435 15.71 8.59 5.66
N ASP A 436 14.72 9.48 5.69
CA ASP A 436 13.49 9.31 6.46
C ASP A 436 12.33 8.93 5.53
N VAL A 437 11.54 7.93 5.92
CA VAL A 437 10.37 7.55 5.11
C VAL A 437 9.22 8.50 5.37
N ASP A 438 8.73 9.13 4.30
CA ASP A 438 7.60 10.05 4.28
C ASP A 438 6.30 9.33 3.92
N ILE A 439 5.16 10.00 4.15
CA ILE A 439 3.84 9.44 3.90
C ILE A 439 3.01 10.39 3.03
N PHE A 440 2.47 9.89 1.92
CA PHE A 440 1.44 10.61 1.18
C PHE A 440 0.08 9.94 1.39
N VAL A 441 -0.88 10.68 1.96
CA VAL A 441 -2.21 10.17 2.33
C VAL A 441 -3.27 10.83 1.46
N VAL A 442 -4.05 10.03 0.75
CA VAL A 442 -5.20 10.50 -0.03
C VAL A 442 -6.45 10.53 0.84
N ASN A 443 -7.17 11.64 0.79
CA ASN A 443 -8.38 11.87 1.57
C ASN A 443 -9.61 11.98 0.68
N SER A 444 -10.71 11.33 1.07
CA SER A 444 -11.95 11.29 0.27
C SER A 444 -12.64 12.65 0.11
N THR A 445 -12.44 13.61 1.00
CA THR A 445 -13.20 14.87 0.99
C THR A 445 -12.36 16.12 1.20
N LYS A 446 -11.08 15.96 1.33
CA LYS A 446 -10.13 17.05 1.58
C LYS A 446 -8.91 16.89 0.69
N ARG A 447 -8.06 17.92 0.68
CA ARG A 447 -6.73 17.81 0.07
C ARG A 447 -5.97 16.63 0.65
N ALA A 448 -5.21 15.92 -0.19
CA ALA A 448 -4.25 14.91 0.25
C ALA A 448 -3.20 15.52 1.18
N ASN A 449 -2.60 14.72 2.01
CA ASN A 449 -1.56 15.15 2.94
C ASN A 449 -0.22 14.51 2.56
N LEU A 450 0.77 15.34 2.25
CA LEU A 450 2.18 14.94 2.23
C LEU A 450 2.74 15.20 3.62
N LEU A 451 3.00 14.12 4.34
CA LEU A 451 3.50 14.12 5.70
C LEU A 451 5.00 13.85 5.65
N ARG A 452 5.80 14.92 5.73
CA ARG A 452 7.25 14.80 5.74
C ARG A 452 7.70 14.38 7.13
N ASN A 453 8.49 13.31 7.17
CA ASN A 453 9.17 12.85 8.37
C ASN A 453 10.40 13.72 8.64
N GLU A 454 10.55 14.17 9.86
CA GLU A 454 11.67 15.00 10.29
C GLU A 454 12.35 14.34 11.46
N GLY A 455 13.61 14.00 11.31
CA GLY A 455 14.46 13.60 12.42
C GLY A 455 14.69 12.11 12.62
N GLY A 456 14.11 11.22 11.85
CA GLY A 456 14.41 9.79 11.90
C GLY A 456 15.89 9.52 11.60
N ASN A 457 16.46 10.19 10.61
CA ASN A 457 17.88 10.16 10.26
C ASN A 457 18.79 10.79 11.34
N GLY A 458 18.22 11.46 12.32
CA GLY A 458 18.91 11.99 13.50
C GLY A 458 18.88 11.05 14.71
N GLU A 459 17.98 10.05 14.70
CA GLU A 459 17.85 9.02 15.73
C GLU A 459 18.61 7.75 15.36
N GLY A 460 18.56 7.32 14.07
CA GLY A 460 19.22 6.14 13.55
C GLY A 460 19.97 6.36 12.23
N ASN A 461 20.91 5.47 11.94
CA ASN A 461 21.50 5.36 10.61
C ASN A 461 20.58 4.53 9.71
N TRP A 462 20.77 4.64 8.39
CA TRP A 462 19.92 4.00 7.41
C TRP A 462 20.67 3.49 6.18
N LEU A 463 20.06 2.61 5.41
CA LEU A 463 20.46 2.20 4.08
C LEU A 463 19.22 2.11 3.20
N MET A 464 19.31 2.60 1.98
CA MET A 464 18.30 2.38 0.95
C MET A 464 18.91 1.64 -0.23
N VAL A 465 18.22 0.61 -0.73
CA VAL A 465 18.70 -0.27 -1.79
C VAL A 465 17.76 -0.18 -2.99
N LYS A 466 18.30 0.28 -4.12
CA LYS A 466 17.66 0.20 -5.44
C LYS A 466 18.18 -1.05 -6.15
N THR A 467 17.29 -1.85 -6.69
CA THR A 467 17.60 -3.03 -7.49
C THR A 467 17.63 -2.71 -8.97
N LEU A 468 18.42 -3.45 -9.73
CA LEU A 468 18.49 -3.37 -11.18
C LEU A 468 18.68 -4.76 -11.76
N GLY A 469 17.59 -5.40 -12.16
CA GLY A 469 17.57 -6.73 -12.78
C GLY A 469 18.19 -6.74 -14.17
N VAL A 470 18.71 -7.88 -14.57
CA VAL A 470 19.32 -8.14 -15.88
C VAL A 470 18.75 -9.43 -16.48
N THR A 471 18.65 -10.49 -15.69
CA THR A 471 17.98 -11.75 -16.04
C THR A 471 16.57 -11.75 -15.44
N SER A 472 16.43 -11.28 -14.23
CA SER A 472 15.16 -10.95 -13.60
C SER A 472 14.54 -9.70 -14.25
N ASN A 473 13.26 -9.43 -13.98
CA ASN A 473 12.64 -8.18 -14.37
C ASN A 473 13.47 -6.97 -13.91
N ARG A 474 13.38 -5.86 -14.66
CA ARG A 474 14.30 -4.74 -14.51
C ARG A 474 14.27 -4.08 -13.14
N ASP A 475 13.11 -3.96 -12.53
CA ASP A 475 12.97 -3.34 -11.20
C ASP A 475 13.40 -4.29 -10.07
N GLY A 476 13.56 -5.58 -10.37
CA GLY A 476 13.88 -6.62 -9.40
C GLY A 476 12.68 -6.96 -8.50
N VAL A 477 11.45 -6.80 -8.99
CA VAL A 477 10.24 -7.23 -8.27
C VAL A 477 10.36 -8.73 -7.96
N GLY A 478 10.13 -9.10 -6.69
CA GLY A 478 10.37 -10.43 -6.15
C GLY A 478 11.79 -10.64 -5.58
N ALA A 479 12.70 -9.66 -5.73
CA ALA A 479 14.03 -9.78 -5.13
C ALA A 479 13.95 -9.63 -3.60
N ARG A 480 14.56 -10.60 -2.91
CA ARG A 480 14.67 -10.61 -1.44
C ARG A 480 16.01 -10.05 -1.02
N ILE A 481 15.97 -8.99 -0.22
CA ILE A 481 17.14 -8.25 0.26
C ILE A 481 17.34 -8.51 1.75
N THR A 482 18.53 -8.98 2.11
CA THR A 482 18.93 -9.22 3.50
C THR A 482 20.06 -8.29 3.89
N VAL A 483 19.88 -7.55 4.96
CA VAL A 483 20.91 -6.69 5.58
C VAL A 483 21.31 -7.28 6.93
N ARG A 484 22.61 -7.51 7.10
CA ARG A 484 23.19 -7.96 8.39
C ARG A 484 24.11 -6.89 8.94
N THR A 485 23.84 -6.43 10.15
CA THR A 485 24.65 -5.43 10.84
C THR A 485 24.51 -5.55 12.35
N GLY A 486 25.61 -5.42 13.10
CA GLY A 486 25.58 -5.41 14.56
C GLY A 486 24.97 -6.67 15.21
N GLY A 487 24.89 -7.78 14.47
CA GLY A 487 24.28 -9.04 14.92
C GLY A 487 22.77 -9.13 14.71
N ILE A 488 22.17 -8.14 14.03
CA ILE A 488 20.76 -8.13 13.61
C ILE A 488 20.70 -8.46 12.12
N GLU A 489 19.70 -9.23 11.72
CA GLU A 489 19.34 -9.49 10.34
C GLU A 489 17.98 -8.86 10.06
N GLN A 490 17.86 -8.14 8.96
CA GLN A 490 16.62 -7.56 8.47
C GLN A 490 16.37 -8.04 7.05
N VAL A 491 15.12 -8.30 6.72
CA VAL A 491 14.70 -8.75 5.39
C VAL A 491 13.66 -7.77 4.82
N ARG A 492 13.81 -7.46 3.53
CA ARG A 492 12.81 -6.74 2.72
C ARG A 492 12.69 -7.43 1.37
N GLU A 493 11.54 -7.30 0.73
CA GLU A 493 11.34 -7.70 -0.65
C GLU A 493 10.96 -6.51 -1.51
N ILE A 494 11.43 -6.50 -2.76
CA ILE A 494 10.99 -5.52 -3.75
C ILE A 494 9.61 -5.94 -4.26
N ARG A 495 8.61 -5.11 -4.00
CA ARG A 495 7.21 -5.42 -4.30
C ARG A 495 6.51 -4.24 -4.90
N THR A 496 5.62 -4.50 -5.84
CA THR A 496 4.59 -3.57 -6.28
C THR A 496 3.28 -3.89 -5.57
N GLY A 497 2.34 -2.96 -5.57
CA GLY A 497 1.09 -3.14 -4.84
C GLY A 497 1.30 -3.15 -3.32
N SER A 498 0.71 -2.20 -2.62
CA SER A 498 0.83 -2.11 -1.16
C SER A 498 -0.34 -1.37 -0.56
N GLY A 499 -0.63 -1.65 0.70
CA GLY A 499 -1.68 -1.01 1.44
C GLY A 499 -3.04 -1.15 0.76
N LEU A 500 -3.71 -0.02 0.53
CA LEU A 500 -4.97 0.03 -0.19
C LEU A 500 -4.77 0.77 -1.52
N TYR A 501 -4.91 0.06 -2.63
CA TYR A 501 -4.95 0.60 -4.00
C TYR A 501 -3.70 1.36 -4.44
N GLY A 502 -2.56 1.20 -3.77
CA GLY A 502 -1.40 2.04 -4.01
C GLY A 502 -0.10 1.28 -4.17
N GLN A 503 0.97 2.05 -4.31
CA GLN A 503 2.32 1.52 -4.38
C GLN A 503 3.31 2.43 -3.67
N ASN A 504 4.10 1.84 -2.78
CA ASN A 504 5.21 2.48 -2.11
C ASN A 504 6.41 2.67 -3.04
N ASP A 505 7.42 3.38 -2.57
CA ASP A 505 8.76 3.38 -3.18
C ASP A 505 9.28 1.95 -3.35
N LEU A 506 9.78 1.61 -4.54
CA LEU A 506 10.37 0.29 -4.79
C LEU A 506 11.74 0.11 -4.13
N ARG A 507 12.39 1.19 -3.69
CA ARG A 507 13.66 1.08 -2.97
C ARG A 507 13.43 0.51 -1.58
N ALA A 508 14.14 -0.56 -1.24
CA ALA A 508 14.06 -1.17 0.08
C ALA A 508 14.81 -0.31 1.12
N THR A 509 14.12 0.08 2.18
CA THR A 509 14.67 0.91 3.27
C THR A 509 14.96 0.08 4.51
N PHE A 510 16.12 0.30 5.12
CA PHE A 510 16.60 -0.36 6.31
C PHE A 510 17.08 0.67 7.32
N GLY A 511 16.42 0.76 8.48
CA GLY A 511 16.97 1.44 9.62
C GLY A 511 18.08 0.60 10.26
N LEU A 512 19.13 1.24 10.70
CA LEU A 512 20.34 0.57 11.21
C LEU A 512 20.65 0.96 12.66
N GLY A 513 19.81 1.79 13.27
CA GLY A 513 20.03 2.32 14.60
C GLY A 513 21.39 2.99 14.71
N VAL A 514 22.19 2.55 15.66
CA VAL A 514 23.54 3.12 15.91
C VAL A 514 24.63 2.60 14.98
N GLN A 515 24.31 1.66 14.10
CA GLN A 515 25.31 1.01 13.25
C GLN A 515 25.69 1.91 12.07
N SER A 516 26.96 2.27 11.97
CA SER A 516 27.48 3.12 10.88
C SER A 516 27.98 2.33 9.67
N ARG A 517 27.87 1.00 9.71
CA ARG A 517 28.35 0.08 8.67
C ARG A 517 27.49 -1.17 8.62
N ILE A 518 27.18 -1.61 7.43
CA ILE A 518 26.54 -2.89 7.13
C ILE A 518 27.64 -3.94 6.94
N ASP A 519 27.54 -5.06 7.65
CA ASP A 519 28.49 -6.15 7.55
C ASP A 519 28.29 -6.93 6.23
N VAL A 520 27.01 -7.18 5.87
CA VAL A 520 26.62 -7.88 4.65
C VAL A 520 25.31 -7.32 4.12
N LEU A 521 25.27 -7.01 2.83
CA LEU A 521 24.08 -6.84 2.02
C LEU A 521 24.02 -8.03 1.04
N GLU A 522 22.94 -8.77 1.06
CA GLU A 522 22.70 -9.89 0.16
C GLU A 522 21.38 -9.65 -0.61
N VAL A 523 21.42 -9.79 -1.91
CA VAL A 523 20.25 -9.71 -2.78
C VAL A 523 20.07 -11.05 -3.47
N ARG A 524 18.97 -11.72 -3.19
CA ARG A 524 18.52 -12.92 -3.91
C ARG A 524 17.51 -12.49 -4.96
N TRP A 525 17.83 -12.69 -6.20
CA TRP A 525 17.00 -12.33 -7.34
C TRP A 525 16.02 -13.46 -7.73
N PRO A 526 14.88 -13.13 -8.36
CA PRO A 526 13.95 -14.13 -8.90
C PRO A 526 14.62 -15.17 -9.81
N SER A 527 15.62 -14.76 -10.58
CA SER A 527 16.43 -15.66 -11.41
C SER A 527 17.25 -16.72 -10.64
N GLY A 528 17.29 -16.64 -9.31
CA GLY A 528 18.11 -17.47 -8.44
C GLY A 528 19.56 -16.99 -8.29
N ILE A 529 19.98 -15.92 -8.99
CA ILE A 529 21.28 -15.28 -8.76
C ILE A 529 21.30 -14.67 -7.35
N VAL A 530 22.47 -14.68 -6.72
CA VAL A 530 22.68 -14.06 -5.41
C VAL A 530 23.89 -13.14 -5.49
N ASP A 531 23.67 -11.86 -5.27
CA ASP A 531 24.72 -10.86 -5.10
C ASP A 531 24.98 -10.62 -3.61
N ARG A 532 26.25 -10.66 -3.22
CA ARG A 532 26.67 -10.45 -1.84
C ARG A 532 27.74 -9.38 -1.77
N ILE A 533 27.47 -8.34 -1.00
CA ILE A 533 28.33 -7.16 -0.83
C ILE A 533 28.68 -7.03 0.64
N GLU A 534 29.94 -6.78 0.97
CA GLU A 534 30.42 -6.64 2.35
C GLU A 534 30.89 -5.21 2.63
N GLU A 535 30.80 -4.80 3.88
CA GLU A 535 31.41 -3.55 4.40
C GLU A 535 30.87 -2.26 3.75
N ILE A 536 29.55 -2.11 3.61
CA ILE A 536 28.91 -0.88 3.11
C ILE A 536 28.78 0.13 4.27
N GLN A 537 29.08 1.41 3.99
CA GLN A 537 28.82 2.47 4.95
C GLN A 537 27.33 2.81 4.99
N SER A 538 26.80 3.20 6.15
CA SER A 538 25.42 3.68 6.31
C SER A 538 25.16 5.05 5.67
N ASN A 539 23.92 5.52 5.76
CA ASN A 539 23.41 6.82 5.33
C ASN A 539 23.64 7.10 3.84
N ARG A 540 23.16 6.16 3.03
CA ARG A 540 23.27 6.26 1.57
C ARG A 540 22.23 5.43 0.85
N ILE A 541 22.01 5.81 -0.39
CA ILE A 541 21.28 5.03 -1.39
C ILE A 541 22.32 4.25 -2.20
N VAL A 542 22.12 2.96 -2.38
CA VAL A 542 22.97 2.09 -3.20
C VAL A 542 22.15 1.45 -4.30
N THR A 543 22.76 1.26 -5.47
CA THR A 543 22.16 0.48 -6.57
C THR A 543 22.90 -0.84 -6.68
N VAL A 544 22.17 -1.94 -6.59
CA VAL A 544 22.69 -3.30 -6.80
C VAL A 544 22.20 -3.82 -8.14
N GLN A 545 23.11 -4.14 -9.03
CA GLN A 545 22.79 -4.79 -10.31
C GLN A 545 22.99 -6.29 -10.22
N GLU A 546 22.01 -7.02 -10.73
CA GLU A 546 22.02 -8.47 -10.78
C GLU A 546 23.26 -9.04 -11.46
N GLY A 547 23.96 -9.97 -10.76
CA GLY A 547 25.18 -10.63 -11.22
C GLY A 547 26.42 -9.75 -11.29
N VAL A 548 26.32 -8.48 -10.89
CA VAL A 548 27.44 -7.52 -10.87
C VAL A 548 27.73 -7.04 -9.46
N GLY A 549 26.70 -6.89 -8.63
CA GLY A 549 26.77 -6.30 -7.30
C GLY A 549 26.62 -4.78 -7.32
N LEU A 550 27.37 -4.07 -6.48
CA LEU A 550 27.23 -2.62 -6.29
C LEU A 550 27.63 -1.83 -7.52
N LEU A 551 26.71 -1.04 -8.09
CA LEU A 551 26.98 -0.20 -9.26
C LEU A 551 27.34 1.23 -8.87
N ASP A 552 26.58 1.83 -7.98
CA ASP A 552 26.71 3.25 -7.69
C ASP A 552 26.47 3.55 -6.20
N LEU A 553 27.20 4.54 -5.71
CA LEU A 553 27.10 5.08 -4.37
C LEU A 553 26.60 6.51 -4.50
N LEU A 554 25.30 6.71 -4.51
CA LEU A 554 24.72 8.04 -4.40
C LEU A 554 24.87 8.53 -2.96
N LEU A 555 25.66 9.57 -2.74
CA LEU A 555 25.75 10.24 -1.45
C LEU A 555 24.55 11.19 -1.30
N PRO A 556 23.91 11.27 -0.11
CA PRO A 556 22.87 12.25 0.16
C PRO A 556 23.35 13.66 -0.14
N LYS A 557 22.46 14.53 -0.62
CA LYS A 557 22.76 15.95 -0.86
C LYS A 557 23.17 16.61 0.45
N GLY A 558 24.45 16.98 0.57
CA GLY A 558 24.99 17.73 1.73
C GLY A 558 26.13 17.06 2.48
N VAL A 559 26.48 15.82 2.16
CA VAL A 559 27.67 15.15 2.71
C VAL A 559 28.83 15.33 1.71
N SER A 560 29.79 16.22 2.03
CA SER A 560 31.07 16.29 1.29
C SER A 560 31.98 15.14 1.69
N GLN A 561 32.61 14.48 0.71
CA GLN A 561 33.66 13.47 0.93
C GLN A 561 34.77 13.96 1.85
#